data_3d227a36dc51514f643a0ebff4e8e3b4
#
_entry.id   3d227a36dc51514f643a0ebff4e8e3b4
#
_cell.length_a   1.000
_cell.length_b   1.000
_cell.length_c   1.000
_cell.angle_alpha   90.00
_cell.angle_beta   90.00
_cell.angle_gamma   90.00
#
_symmetry.space_group_name_H-M   'P 1'
#
loop_
_entity.id
_entity.type
_entity.pdbx_description
1 polymer ?
#
loop_
_entity_poly.entity_id
_entity_poly.type
_entity_poly.pdbx_seq_one_letter_code
_entity_poly.pdbx_strand_id
1 'polypeptide(L)'
;MGGGGGGIVGFGAEQVILVRDDSARKEVLDYVEKQALVLTILECKGLEFQDVLLYNFFGSSPLKNRWRVIYEYMKEQEMLEPTELKSYPNFSDSKHNLLCSKLKQLYVAITRTRQRLWICENTEEYSRPLFDYWRKKGLVQFKELDDSLAQAMKVASSPEEWRSRGKKLYYQNNYEMATMCFERAGDSYWERKSKASGLRANANRLHDLNPEDSNAMLREAAEIFEGIGMAESVAQCFSDLGDYKRVGCRSELA
;
A
#
# COMPACT_ATOMS: atom_id res chain seq x y z
N MET A 1 23.82 -22.18 -6.00
CA MET A 1 24.57 -20.96 -5.69
C MET A 1 23.57 -19.86 -5.60
N GLY A 2 23.24 -19.50 -4.37
CA GLY A 2 22.14 -18.61 -4.06
C GLY A 2 22.48 -17.17 -4.34
N GLY A 3 21.73 -16.54 -5.24
CA GLY A 3 21.65 -15.10 -5.33
C GLY A 3 20.90 -14.60 -4.11
N GLY A 4 21.62 -14.11 -3.10
CA GLY A 4 21.03 -13.44 -1.96
C GLY A 4 20.44 -12.11 -2.42
N GLY A 5 19.14 -12.11 -2.73
CA GLY A 5 18.39 -10.88 -2.84
C GLY A 5 18.35 -10.22 -1.47
N GLY A 6 19.20 -9.21 -1.23
CA GLY A 6 19.13 -8.34 -0.06
C GLY A 6 17.82 -7.55 -0.10
N GLY A 7 16.70 -8.22 0.18
CA GLY A 7 15.39 -7.59 0.15
C GLY A 7 15.23 -6.58 1.28
N ILE A 8 14.53 -5.48 1.01
CA ILE A 8 14.03 -4.55 2.02
C ILE A 8 12.91 -5.25 2.79
N VAL A 9 13.27 -6.23 3.58
CA VAL A 9 12.37 -7.04 4.38
C VAL A 9 12.57 -6.76 5.87
N GLY A 10 11.53 -6.87 6.66
CA GLY A 10 11.57 -6.63 8.09
C GLY A 10 11.35 -5.18 8.51
N PHE A 11 10.50 -4.44 7.78
CA PHE A 11 10.02 -3.13 8.18
C PHE A 11 9.12 -3.21 9.41
N GLY A 12 9.17 -2.16 10.24
CA GLY A 12 8.32 -2.01 11.42
C GLY A 12 6.93 -1.45 11.12
N ALA A 13 6.11 -1.31 12.16
CA ALA A 13 4.73 -0.82 12.08
C ALA A 13 4.59 0.64 11.62
N GLU A 14 5.63 1.44 11.77
CA GLU A 14 5.70 2.83 11.35
C GLU A 14 6.38 3.02 9.99
N GLN A 15 6.63 1.92 9.29
CA GLN A 15 7.23 1.90 7.96
C GLN A 15 6.26 1.27 6.96
N VAL A 16 6.23 1.78 5.73
CA VAL A 16 5.35 1.28 4.68
C VAL A 16 6.04 1.28 3.32
N ILE A 17 5.73 0.29 2.51
CA ILE A 17 6.00 0.30 1.07
C ILE A 17 4.73 0.79 0.37
N LEU A 18 4.82 1.91 -0.33
CA LEU A 18 3.73 2.43 -1.15
C LEU A 18 3.93 2.06 -2.60
N VAL A 19 2.86 1.61 -3.22
CA VAL A 19 2.81 1.24 -4.63
C VAL A 19 1.64 1.96 -5.31
N ARG A 20 1.69 2.03 -6.63
CA ARG A 20 0.71 2.79 -7.42
C ARG A 20 -0.69 2.21 -7.37
N ASP A 21 -0.82 0.88 -7.48
CA ASP A 21 -2.10 0.17 -7.62
C ASP A 21 -2.03 -1.27 -7.09
N ASP A 22 -3.17 -1.97 -7.13
CA ASP A 22 -3.31 -3.34 -6.62
C ASP A 22 -2.44 -4.35 -7.37
N SER A 23 -2.19 -4.17 -8.67
CA SER A 23 -1.32 -5.05 -9.43
C SER A 23 0.13 -4.96 -8.94
N ALA A 24 0.63 -3.74 -8.75
CA ALA A 24 1.95 -3.49 -8.17
C ALA A 24 2.04 -3.97 -6.71
N ARG A 25 0.95 -3.82 -5.93
CA ARG A 25 0.89 -4.32 -4.56
C ARG A 25 1.04 -5.83 -4.50
N LYS A 26 0.33 -6.56 -5.34
CA LYS A 26 0.40 -8.02 -5.40
C LYS A 26 1.81 -8.50 -5.75
N GLU A 27 2.44 -7.86 -6.75
CA GLU A 27 3.81 -8.16 -7.13
C GLU A 27 4.79 -7.98 -5.95
N VAL A 28 4.70 -6.87 -5.21
CA VAL A 28 5.57 -6.61 -4.06
C VAL A 28 5.31 -7.59 -2.91
N LEU A 29 4.04 -7.93 -2.63
CA LEU A 29 3.69 -8.88 -1.58
C LEU A 29 4.29 -10.27 -1.80
N ASP A 30 4.41 -10.71 -3.06
CA ASP A 30 5.06 -11.98 -3.40
C ASP A 30 6.55 -12.00 -2.99
N TYR A 31 7.21 -10.84 -2.92
CA TYR A 31 8.61 -10.72 -2.50
C TYR A 31 8.80 -10.48 -1.01
N VAL A 32 7.93 -9.67 -0.40
CA VAL A 32 8.11 -9.27 1.00
C VAL A 32 7.29 -10.12 1.97
N GLU A 33 6.34 -10.88 1.44
CA GLU A 33 5.43 -11.70 2.23
C GLU A 33 4.79 -10.88 3.38
N LYS A 34 4.94 -11.35 4.63
CA LYS A 34 4.43 -10.67 5.84
C LYS A 34 5.49 -9.80 6.54
N GLN A 35 6.57 -9.44 5.87
CA GLN A 35 7.69 -8.74 6.49
C GLN A 35 7.63 -7.21 6.39
N ALA A 36 6.68 -6.69 5.64
CA ALA A 36 6.47 -5.25 5.49
C ALA A 36 4.99 -4.94 5.24
N LEU A 37 4.56 -3.74 5.67
CA LEU A 37 3.29 -3.19 5.25
C LEU A 37 3.39 -2.74 3.79
N VAL A 38 2.47 -3.19 2.95
CA VAL A 38 2.38 -2.78 1.55
C VAL A 38 0.98 -2.22 1.30
N LEU A 39 0.91 -0.95 0.91
CA LEU A 39 -0.34 -0.26 0.63
C LEU A 39 -0.28 0.39 -0.75
N THR A 40 -1.43 0.51 -1.39
CA THR A 40 -1.54 1.42 -2.53
C THR A 40 -1.61 2.87 -2.04
N ILE A 41 -1.29 3.82 -2.93
CA ILE A 41 -1.41 5.25 -2.62
C ILE A 41 -2.85 5.62 -2.23
N LEU A 42 -3.84 4.94 -2.81
CA LEU A 42 -5.23 5.14 -2.44
C LEU A 42 -5.54 4.66 -1.02
N GLU A 43 -5.04 3.49 -0.63
CA GLU A 43 -5.24 2.90 0.70
C GLU A 43 -4.55 3.68 1.82
N CYS A 44 -3.47 4.42 1.50
CA CYS A 44 -2.72 5.18 2.51
C CYS A 44 -3.35 6.55 2.87
N LYS A 45 -4.46 6.93 2.24
CA LYS A 45 -5.15 8.18 2.58
C LYS A 45 -5.57 8.19 4.05
N GLY A 46 -5.25 9.28 4.75
CA GLY A 46 -5.54 9.42 6.18
C GLY A 46 -4.55 8.70 7.10
N LEU A 47 -3.59 7.96 6.57
CA LEU A 47 -2.49 7.35 7.32
C LEU A 47 -1.22 8.17 7.18
N GLU A 48 -0.38 8.11 8.21
CA GLU A 48 0.98 8.66 8.21
C GLU A 48 1.94 7.60 8.74
N PHE A 49 3.16 7.64 8.23
CA PHE A 49 4.23 6.73 8.60
C PHE A 49 5.50 7.53 8.90
N GLN A 50 6.35 7.02 9.77
CA GLN A 50 7.65 7.62 9.96
C GLN A 50 8.48 7.51 8.69
N ASP A 51 8.49 6.32 8.10
CA ASP A 51 9.26 6.04 6.90
C ASP A 51 8.37 5.49 5.78
N VAL A 52 8.57 6.00 4.59
CA VAL A 52 7.88 5.55 3.38
C VAL A 52 8.91 5.13 2.33
N LEU A 53 8.75 3.94 1.78
CA LEU A 53 9.39 3.52 0.54
C LEU A 53 8.37 3.58 -0.59
N LEU A 54 8.49 4.55 -1.48
CA LEU A 54 7.71 4.60 -2.71
C LEU A 54 8.41 3.73 -3.77
N TYR A 55 7.74 2.64 -4.17
CA TYR A 55 8.33 1.63 -5.04
C TYR A 55 7.72 1.68 -6.44
N ASN A 56 8.61 1.78 -7.44
CA ASN A 56 8.32 1.67 -8.88
C ASN A 56 7.12 2.51 -9.36
N PHE A 57 7.00 3.72 -8.84
CA PHE A 57 5.89 4.63 -9.16
C PHE A 57 5.89 5.05 -10.64
N PHE A 58 7.06 5.39 -11.17
CA PHE A 58 7.22 5.83 -12.56
C PHE A 58 7.29 4.63 -13.51
N GLY A 59 8.04 3.59 -13.15
CA GLY A 59 8.25 2.40 -13.98
C GLY A 59 6.97 1.64 -14.26
N SER A 60 6.06 1.54 -13.29
CA SER A 60 4.75 0.92 -13.45
C SER A 60 3.71 1.85 -14.11
N SER A 61 4.04 3.12 -14.36
CA SER A 61 3.12 4.10 -14.94
C SER A 61 2.95 3.92 -16.45
N PRO A 62 1.73 4.06 -16.99
CA PRO A 62 1.51 4.09 -18.43
C PRO A 62 2.04 5.37 -19.11
N LEU A 63 2.44 6.38 -18.34
CA LEU A 63 2.84 7.69 -18.87
C LEU A 63 4.25 7.73 -19.41
N LYS A 64 5.13 6.83 -18.97
CA LYS A 64 6.50 6.66 -19.50
C LYS A 64 7.18 8.01 -19.85
N ASN A 65 7.41 8.25 -21.14
CA ASN A 65 8.12 9.42 -21.64
C ASN A 65 7.38 10.77 -21.48
N ARG A 66 6.13 10.78 -21.02
CA ARG A 66 5.39 12.04 -20.83
C ARG A 66 5.97 12.91 -19.73
N TRP A 67 6.73 12.34 -18.82
CA TRP A 67 7.46 13.10 -17.78
C TRP A 67 8.52 14.04 -18.35
N ARG A 68 8.93 13.87 -19.60
CA ARG A 68 9.92 14.74 -20.27
C ARG A 68 9.49 16.20 -20.40
N VAL A 69 8.21 16.51 -20.21
CA VAL A 69 7.73 17.90 -20.14
C VAL A 69 8.38 18.68 -18.98
N ILE A 70 8.87 17.99 -17.95
CA ILE A 70 9.60 18.60 -16.85
C ILE A 70 10.91 19.23 -17.33
N TYR A 71 11.57 18.68 -18.33
CA TYR A 71 12.76 19.28 -18.91
C TYR A 71 12.48 20.61 -19.60
N GLU A 72 11.32 20.78 -20.24
CA GLU A 72 10.96 22.09 -20.81
C GLU A 72 10.76 23.13 -19.71
N TYR A 73 10.09 22.77 -18.61
CA TYR A 73 10.01 23.62 -17.43
C TYR A 73 11.40 23.96 -16.85
N MET A 74 12.29 22.98 -16.74
CA MET A 74 13.66 23.21 -16.27
C MET A 74 14.45 24.15 -17.20
N LYS A 75 14.22 24.05 -18.51
CA LYS A 75 14.82 24.94 -19.50
C LYS A 75 14.31 26.38 -19.34
N GLU A 76 12.99 26.57 -19.20
CA GLU A 76 12.38 27.88 -18.91
C GLU A 76 12.91 28.52 -17.62
N GLN A 77 13.30 27.71 -16.63
CA GLN A 77 13.88 28.14 -15.37
C GLN A 77 15.42 28.27 -15.40
N GLU A 78 16.03 28.19 -16.58
CA GLU A 78 17.49 28.25 -16.76
C GLU A 78 18.27 27.21 -15.91
N MET A 79 17.67 26.05 -15.68
CA MET A 79 18.25 24.98 -14.87
C MET A 79 19.09 23.97 -15.68
N LEU A 80 19.03 24.03 -17.00
CA LEU A 80 19.75 23.13 -17.91
C LEU A 80 21.00 23.79 -18.46
N GLU A 81 22.08 23.00 -18.57
CA GLU A 81 23.31 23.45 -19.22
C GLU A 81 23.11 23.64 -20.75
N PRO A 82 23.88 24.51 -21.41
CA PRO A 82 23.75 24.75 -22.85
C PRO A 82 23.85 23.47 -23.70
N THR A 83 24.62 22.50 -23.26
CA THR A 83 24.78 21.19 -23.89
C THR A 83 23.57 20.27 -23.75
N GLU A 84 22.72 20.55 -22.76
CA GLU A 84 21.49 19.80 -22.45
C GLU A 84 20.26 20.41 -23.15
N LEU A 85 20.41 21.55 -23.83
CA LEU A 85 19.32 22.25 -24.51
C LEU A 85 18.86 21.50 -25.76
N LYS A 86 17.91 20.58 -25.55
CA LYS A 86 17.24 19.83 -26.61
C LYS A 86 15.80 20.35 -26.77
N SER A 87 15.12 19.90 -27.80
CA SER A 87 13.69 20.12 -27.92
C SER A 87 12.94 19.16 -26.99
N TYR A 88 12.15 19.70 -26.10
CA TYR A 88 11.30 18.96 -25.20
C TYR A 88 9.83 19.29 -25.46
N PRO A 89 8.89 18.39 -25.11
CA PRO A 89 7.48 18.65 -25.30
C PRO A 89 7.02 19.77 -24.37
N ASN A 90 6.28 20.75 -24.92
CA ASN A 90 5.65 21.81 -24.14
C ASN A 90 4.50 21.25 -23.31
N PHE A 91 4.31 21.82 -22.11
CA PHE A 91 3.16 21.50 -21.28
C PHE A 91 1.87 22.03 -21.92
N SER A 92 0.82 21.24 -21.85
CA SER A 92 -0.53 21.61 -22.28
C SER A 92 -1.53 20.87 -21.37
N ASP A 93 -2.43 21.61 -20.75
CA ASP A 93 -3.42 21.03 -19.82
C ASP A 93 -4.22 19.89 -20.45
N SER A 94 -4.67 20.07 -21.69
CA SER A 94 -5.46 19.07 -22.40
C SER A 94 -4.72 17.78 -22.68
N LYS A 95 -3.39 17.84 -22.90
CA LYS A 95 -2.54 16.69 -23.21
C LYS A 95 -1.91 16.05 -21.96
N HIS A 96 -1.81 16.81 -20.86
CA HIS A 96 -1.09 16.42 -19.65
C HIS A 96 -1.97 16.34 -18.39
N ASN A 97 -3.30 16.37 -18.54
CA ASN A 97 -4.23 16.21 -17.41
C ASN A 97 -3.97 14.91 -16.59
N LEU A 98 -3.65 13.82 -17.29
CA LEU A 98 -3.30 12.55 -16.63
C LEU A 98 -1.96 12.65 -15.88
N LEU A 99 -0.99 13.38 -16.43
CA LEU A 99 0.28 13.66 -15.75
C LEU A 99 0.04 14.48 -14.47
N CYS A 100 -0.81 15.51 -14.53
CA CYS A 100 -1.19 16.29 -13.35
C CYS A 100 -1.87 15.42 -12.29
N SER A 101 -2.73 14.48 -12.70
CA SER A 101 -3.34 13.51 -11.80
C SER A 101 -2.28 12.62 -11.12
N LYS A 102 -1.26 12.19 -11.85
CA LYS A 102 -0.14 11.40 -11.29
C LYS A 102 0.74 12.22 -10.35
N LEU A 103 0.99 13.49 -10.64
CA LEU A 103 1.67 14.39 -9.72
C LEU A 103 0.90 14.56 -8.40
N LYS A 104 -0.44 14.65 -8.46
CA LYS A 104 -1.26 14.67 -7.25
C LYS A 104 -1.15 13.36 -6.45
N GLN A 105 -1.12 12.20 -7.12
CA GLN A 105 -0.88 10.92 -6.44
C GLN A 105 0.51 10.87 -5.79
N LEU A 106 1.54 11.33 -6.50
CA LEU A 106 2.90 11.43 -5.97
C LEU A 106 2.95 12.35 -4.75
N TYR A 107 2.28 13.50 -4.81
CA TYR A 107 2.17 14.40 -3.67
C TYR A 107 1.52 13.72 -2.46
N VAL A 108 0.42 12.99 -2.66
CA VAL A 108 -0.23 12.22 -1.58
C VAL A 108 0.76 11.22 -0.99
N ALA A 109 1.48 10.45 -1.81
CA ALA A 109 2.45 9.46 -1.33
C ALA A 109 3.58 10.11 -0.51
N ILE A 110 4.18 11.18 -1.01
CA ILE A 110 5.28 11.90 -0.34
C ILE A 110 4.83 12.46 1.01
N THR A 111 3.64 13.06 1.05
CA THR A 111 3.10 13.69 2.27
C THR A 111 2.64 12.69 3.33
N ARG A 112 2.68 11.38 3.07
CA ARG A 112 2.48 10.35 4.12
C ARG A 112 3.71 10.12 4.99
N THR A 113 4.85 10.67 4.59
CA THR A 113 6.13 10.52 5.26
C THR A 113 6.31 11.57 6.37
N ARG A 114 6.68 11.12 7.55
CA ARG A 114 6.99 12.00 8.69
C ARG A 114 8.50 12.24 8.84
N GLN A 115 9.35 11.27 8.54
CA GLN A 115 10.80 11.35 8.74
C GLN A 115 11.60 11.03 7.49
N ARG A 116 11.50 9.80 6.95
CA ARG A 116 12.35 9.35 5.85
C ARG A 116 11.52 8.89 4.66
N LEU A 117 11.86 9.41 3.50
CA LEU A 117 11.29 9.00 2.22
C LEU A 117 12.38 8.39 1.36
N TRP A 118 12.13 7.18 0.90
CA TRP A 118 12.92 6.54 -0.16
C TRP A 118 12.06 6.37 -1.39
N ILE A 119 12.65 6.60 -2.55
CA ILE A 119 12.02 6.35 -3.84
C ILE A 119 12.93 5.39 -4.59
N CYS A 120 12.39 4.21 -4.90
CA CYS A 120 13.09 3.14 -5.60
C CYS A 120 12.38 2.84 -6.91
N GLU A 121 13.11 2.90 -8.02
CA GLU A 121 12.61 2.66 -9.36
C GLU A 121 13.38 1.54 -10.05
N ASN A 122 12.64 0.66 -10.74
CA ASN A 122 13.25 -0.42 -11.52
C ASN A 122 13.77 0.07 -12.88
N THR A 123 13.23 1.19 -13.38
CA THR A 123 13.57 1.76 -14.68
C THR A 123 13.87 3.24 -14.53
N GLU A 124 15.15 3.59 -14.56
CA GLU A 124 15.61 4.97 -14.38
C GLU A 124 15.07 5.93 -15.44
N GLU A 125 14.93 5.46 -16.68
CA GLU A 125 14.53 6.30 -17.82
C GLU A 125 13.26 7.11 -17.56
N TYR A 126 12.25 6.50 -16.93
CA TYR A 126 10.94 7.14 -16.74
C TYR A 126 10.91 8.11 -15.56
N SER A 127 11.71 7.88 -14.54
CA SER A 127 11.82 8.76 -13.37
C SER A 127 12.84 9.89 -13.56
N ARG A 128 13.77 9.72 -14.49
CA ARG A 128 14.90 10.63 -14.72
C ARG A 128 14.51 12.11 -14.82
N PRO A 129 13.48 12.53 -15.56
CA PRO A 129 13.13 13.95 -15.66
C PRO A 129 12.84 14.60 -14.30
N LEU A 130 12.08 13.91 -13.46
CA LEU A 130 11.74 14.42 -12.12
C LEU A 130 12.91 14.30 -11.15
N PHE A 131 13.70 13.24 -11.25
CA PHE A 131 14.89 13.04 -10.42
C PHE A 131 15.98 14.06 -10.75
N ASP A 132 16.20 14.40 -12.00
CA ASP A 132 17.13 15.46 -12.41
C ASP A 132 16.68 16.83 -11.89
N TYR A 133 15.38 17.11 -11.95
CA TYR A 133 14.81 18.31 -11.34
C TYR A 133 15.09 18.37 -9.83
N TRP A 134 14.77 17.31 -9.10
CA TRP A 134 15.01 17.26 -7.66
C TRP A 134 16.49 17.34 -7.30
N ARG A 135 17.36 16.70 -8.08
CA ARG A 135 18.81 16.78 -7.90
C ARG A 135 19.32 18.21 -8.08
N LYS A 136 18.91 18.88 -9.16
CA LYS A 136 19.30 20.27 -9.42
C LYS A 136 18.79 21.26 -8.37
N LYS A 137 17.66 20.94 -7.75
CA LYS A 137 17.12 21.69 -6.60
C LYS A 137 17.75 21.31 -5.26
N GLY A 138 18.62 20.31 -5.19
CA GLY A 138 19.22 19.83 -3.96
C GLY A 138 18.22 19.16 -2.99
N LEU A 139 17.12 18.63 -3.50
CA LEU A 139 16.03 18.06 -2.68
C LEU A 139 16.23 16.58 -2.35
N VAL A 140 17.08 15.87 -3.09
CA VAL A 140 17.29 14.43 -2.95
C VAL A 140 18.77 14.07 -2.96
N GLN A 141 19.06 12.93 -2.32
CA GLN A 141 20.36 12.26 -2.38
C GLN A 141 20.20 10.93 -3.11
N PHE A 142 21.12 10.62 -4.01
CA PHE A 142 21.16 9.33 -4.68
C PHE A 142 22.07 8.39 -3.90
N LYS A 143 21.58 7.19 -3.66
CA LYS A 143 22.33 6.12 -2.99
C LYS A 143 22.11 4.81 -3.69
N GLU A 144 23.10 3.97 -3.72
CA GLU A 144 22.95 2.57 -4.10
C GLU A 144 22.29 1.79 -2.96
N LEU A 145 21.37 0.90 -3.30
CA LEU A 145 20.76 0.00 -2.33
C LEU A 145 21.70 -1.20 -2.11
N ASP A 146 22.55 -1.06 -1.11
CA ASP A 146 23.41 -2.12 -0.61
C ASP A 146 22.88 -2.71 0.71
N ASP A 147 23.52 -3.76 1.20
CA ASP A 147 23.12 -4.42 2.44
C ASP A 147 23.20 -3.47 3.66
N SER A 148 24.13 -2.53 3.65
CA SER A 148 24.27 -1.53 4.73
C SER A 148 23.07 -0.58 4.75
N LEU A 149 22.67 -0.05 3.60
CA LEU A 149 21.49 0.80 3.49
C LEU A 149 20.22 0.03 3.83
N ALA A 150 20.08 -1.21 3.32
CA ALA A 150 18.94 -2.06 3.62
C ALA A 150 18.78 -2.33 5.13
N GLN A 151 19.88 -2.56 5.85
CA GLN A 151 19.87 -2.71 7.31
C GLN A 151 19.52 -1.39 8.02
N ALA A 152 20.08 -0.26 7.56
CA ALA A 152 19.80 1.06 8.14
C ALA A 152 18.34 1.52 7.94
N MET A 153 17.63 0.97 6.96
CA MET A 153 16.22 1.26 6.72
C MET A 153 15.29 0.55 7.71
N LYS A 154 15.71 -0.55 8.31
CA LYS A 154 14.87 -1.36 9.22
C LYS A 154 14.73 -0.70 10.58
N VAL A 155 13.50 -0.67 11.08
CA VAL A 155 13.18 -0.21 12.44
C VAL A 155 12.28 -1.25 13.10
N ALA A 156 12.73 -1.82 14.20
CA ALA A 156 11.92 -2.75 14.98
C ALA A 156 10.76 -2.01 15.65
N SER A 157 9.61 -2.65 15.73
CA SER A 157 8.43 -2.14 16.43
C SER A 157 8.00 -3.07 17.57
N SER A 158 7.47 -2.47 18.63
CA SER A 158 6.87 -3.19 19.75
C SER A 158 5.53 -3.83 19.37
N PRO A 159 5.06 -4.84 20.14
CA PRO A 159 3.71 -5.38 19.97
C PRO A 159 2.60 -4.31 20.05
N GLU A 160 2.77 -3.31 20.89
CA GLU A 160 1.82 -2.20 21.05
C GLU A 160 1.75 -1.32 19.80
N GLU A 161 2.90 -1.03 19.19
CA GLU A 161 2.97 -0.27 17.93
C GLU A 161 2.27 -1.05 16.81
N TRP A 162 2.53 -2.35 16.68
CA TRP A 162 1.85 -3.22 15.74
C TRP A 162 0.34 -3.27 15.96
N ARG A 163 -0.10 -3.42 17.22
CA ARG A 163 -1.53 -3.39 17.56
C ARG A 163 -2.18 -2.06 17.22
N SER A 164 -1.53 -0.94 17.53
CA SER A 164 -2.03 0.39 17.21
C SER A 164 -2.17 0.58 15.70
N ARG A 165 -1.18 0.18 14.93
CA ARG A 165 -1.22 0.21 13.45
C ARG A 165 -2.34 -0.69 12.91
N GLY A 166 -2.45 -1.90 13.42
CA GLY A 166 -3.51 -2.84 13.05
C GLY A 166 -4.91 -2.26 13.24
N LYS A 167 -5.18 -1.58 14.35
CA LYS A 167 -6.46 -0.91 14.60
C LYS A 167 -6.74 0.20 13.59
N LYS A 168 -5.76 1.04 13.27
CA LYS A 168 -5.92 2.09 12.24
C LYS A 168 -6.30 1.50 10.88
N LEU A 169 -5.61 0.44 10.47
CA LEU A 169 -5.88 -0.25 9.20
C LEU A 169 -7.25 -0.95 9.21
N TYR A 170 -7.62 -1.58 10.33
CA TYR A 170 -8.92 -2.24 10.48
C TYR A 170 -10.09 -1.26 10.29
N TYR A 171 -10.03 -0.10 10.94
CA TYR A 171 -11.08 0.92 10.81
C TYR A 171 -11.10 1.63 9.45
N GLN A 172 -10.07 1.42 8.63
CA GLN A 172 -10.04 1.83 7.22
C GLN A 172 -10.41 0.68 6.26
N ASN A 173 -10.93 -0.44 6.80
CA ASN A 173 -11.31 -1.63 6.06
C ASN A 173 -10.14 -2.33 5.33
N ASN A 174 -8.90 -2.04 5.70
CA ASN A 174 -7.74 -2.77 5.22
C ASN A 174 -7.47 -3.98 6.13
N TYR A 175 -8.34 -4.98 6.01
CA TYR A 175 -8.33 -6.14 6.90
C TYR A 175 -7.13 -7.05 6.72
N GLU A 176 -6.59 -7.15 5.50
CA GLU A 176 -5.41 -7.97 5.20
C GLU A 176 -4.18 -7.46 5.96
N MET A 177 -3.85 -6.18 5.80
CA MET A 177 -2.72 -5.58 6.51
C MET A 177 -2.97 -5.44 8.01
N ALA A 178 -4.22 -5.22 8.42
CA ALA A 178 -4.59 -5.24 9.84
C ALA A 178 -4.33 -6.61 10.48
N THR A 179 -4.73 -7.69 9.81
CA THR A 179 -4.49 -9.07 10.28
C THR A 179 -3.00 -9.33 10.47
N MET A 180 -2.17 -8.94 9.49
CA MET A 180 -0.71 -9.06 9.59
C MET A 180 -0.15 -8.28 10.80
N CYS A 181 -0.65 -7.07 11.05
CA CYS A 181 -0.22 -6.28 12.20
C CYS A 181 -0.57 -6.95 13.53
N PHE A 182 -1.78 -7.52 13.65
CA PHE A 182 -2.20 -8.20 14.87
C PHE A 182 -1.48 -9.54 15.08
N GLU A 183 -1.17 -10.27 14.02
CA GLU A 183 -0.30 -11.45 14.06
C GLU A 183 1.08 -11.09 14.63
N ARG A 184 1.69 -9.99 14.16
CA ARG A 184 2.96 -9.49 14.67
C ARG A 184 2.88 -8.95 16.11
N ALA A 185 1.72 -8.42 16.49
CA ALA A 185 1.46 -7.99 17.86
C ALA A 185 1.22 -9.15 18.83
N GLY A 186 1.02 -10.38 18.33
CA GLY A 186 0.59 -11.52 19.12
C GLY A 186 -0.83 -11.39 19.67
N ASP A 187 -1.68 -10.57 19.03
CA ASP A 187 -3.07 -10.30 19.45
C ASP A 187 -4.04 -11.19 18.68
N SER A 188 -4.23 -12.42 19.15
CA SER A 188 -5.04 -13.43 18.48
C SER A 188 -6.53 -13.07 18.38
N TYR A 189 -7.06 -12.26 19.28
CA TYR A 189 -8.45 -11.79 19.19
C TYR A 189 -8.64 -10.85 18.01
N TRP A 190 -7.83 -9.79 17.92
CA TRP A 190 -7.90 -8.83 16.84
C TRP A 190 -7.47 -9.42 15.49
N GLU A 191 -6.52 -10.35 15.48
CA GLU A 191 -6.13 -11.10 14.27
C GLU A 191 -7.32 -11.85 13.69
N ARG A 192 -8.00 -12.67 14.49
CA ARG A 192 -9.19 -13.42 14.07
C ARG A 192 -10.33 -12.49 13.64
N LYS A 193 -10.58 -11.45 14.42
CA LYS A 193 -11.59 -10.43 14.10
C LYS A 193 -11.33 -9.78 12.74
N SER A 194 -10.08 -9.37 12.47
CA SER A 194 -9.71 -8.78 11.19
C SER A 194 -9.83 -9.77 10.05
N LYS A 195 -9.39 -11.00 10.22
CA LYS A 195 -9.50 -12.05 9.21
C LYS A 195 -10.97 -12.29 8.83
N ALA A 196 -11.83 -12.47 9.82
CA ALA A 196 -13.26 -12.70 9.60
C ALA A 196 -13.95 -11.50 8.93
N SER A 197 -13.60 -10.28 9.34
CA SER A 197 -14.11 -9.05 8.71
C SER A 197 -13.68 -8.96 7.24
N GLY A 198 -12.44 -9.34 6.94
CA GLY A 198 -11.92 -9.40 5.59
C GLY A 198 -12.63 -10.43 4.71
N LEU A 199 -12.84 -11.63 5.23
CA LEU A 199 -13.61 -12.68 4.55
C LEU A 199 -15.03 -12.22 4.21
N ARG A 200 -15.72 -11.60 5.17
CA ARG A 200 -17.06 -11.08 4.95
C ARG A 200 -17.08 -9.96 3.91
N ALA A 201 -16.13 -9.03 3.96
CA ALA A 201 -16.02 -7.95 2.98
C ALA A 201 -15.74 -8.49 1.57
N ASN A 202 -14.87 -9.50 1.45
CA ASN A 202 -14.57 -10.16 0.18
C ASN A 202 -15.78 -10.94 -0.36
N ALA A 203 -16.49 -11.64 0.52
CA ALA A 203 -17.72 -12.36 0.16
C ALA A 203 -18.75 -11.42 -0.45
N ASN A 204 -18.99 -10.27 0.18
CA ASN A 204 -19.94 -9.27 -0.32
C ASN A 204 -19.55 -8.71 -1.69
N ARG A 205 -18.24 -8.59 -1.99
CA ARG A 205 -17.77 -8.18 -3.32
C ARG A 205 -17.93 -9.26 -4.38
N LEU A 206 -17.84 -10.53 -3.99
CA LEU A 206 -17.92 -11.67 -4.90
C LEU A 206 -19.35 -12.21 -5.07
N HIS A 207 -20.29 -11.73 -4.28
CA HIS A 207 -21.66 -12.28 -4.21
C HIS A 207 -22.32 -12.49 -5.59
N ASP A 208 -22.24 -11.49 -6.46
CA ASP A 208 -22.83 -11.53 -7.79
C ASP A 208 -21.97 -12.27 -8.84
N LEU A 209 -20.65 -12.36 -8.59
CA LEU A 209 -19.69 -12.94 -9.54
C LEU A 209 -19.47 -14.44 -9.29
N ASN A 210 -19.39 -14.84 -8.03
CA ASN A 210 -19.16 -16.22 -7.60
C ASN A 210 -19.89 -16.47 -6.26
N PRO A 211 -21.19 -16.82 -6.31
CA PRO A 211 -21.99 -17.03 -5.10
C PRO A 211 -21.50 -18.20 -4.24
N GLU A 212 -20.90 -19.24 -4.83
CA GLU A 212 -20.40 -20.40 -4.08
C GLU A 212 -19.22 -20.02 -3.20
N ASP A 213 -18.22 -19.34 -3.76
CA ASP A 213 -17.08 -18.85 -3.01
C ASP A 213 -17.50 -17.80 -1.98
N SER A 214 -18.39 -16.89 -2.34
CA SER A 214 -18.98 -15.92 -1.42
C SER A 214 -19.61 -16.61 -0.20
N ASN A 215 -20.46 -17.61 -0.41
CA ASN A 215 -21.09 -18.36 0.66
C ASN A 215 -20.09 -19.13 1.52
N ALA A 216 -19.05 -19.70 0.92
CA ALA A 216 -17.98 -20.38 1.66
C ALA A 216 -17.23 -19.39 2.59
N MET A 217 -16.86 -18.21 2.07
CA MET A 217 -16.23 -17.15 2.87
C MET A 217 -17.12 -16.65 4.03
N LEU A 218 -18.42 -16.50 3.80
CA LEU A 218 -19.37 -16.10 4.86
C LEU A 218 -19.47 -17.13 5.97
N ARG A 219 -19.48 -18.44 5.63
CA ARG A 219 -19.48 -19.51 6.63
C ARG A 219 -18.18 -19.53 7.43
N GLU A 220 -17.01 -19.43 6.78
CA GLU A 220 -15.73 -19.33 7.47
C GLU A 220 -15.67 -18.11 8.40
N ALA A 221 -16.15 -16.95 7.92
CA ALA A 221 -16.23 -15.74 8.74
C ALA A 221 -17.12 -15.95 9.99
N ALA A 222 -18.28 -16.58 9.82
CA ALA A 222 -19.21 -16.87 10.92
C ALA A 222 -18.55 -17.79 11.98
N GLU A 223 -17.86 -18.84 11.55
CA GLU A 223 -17.13 -19.75 12.46
C GLU A 223 -16.06 -19.02 13.26
N ILE A 224 -15.28 -18.15 12.61
CA ILE A 224 -14.25 -17.36 13.28
C ILE A 224 -14.87 -16.38 14.29
N PHE A 225 -15.92 -15.64 13.89
CA PHE A 225 -16.64 -14.72 14.78
C PHE A 225 -17.26 -15.44 15.99
N GLU A 226 -17.81 -16.65 15.78
CA GLU A 226 -18.32 -17.49 16.84
C GLU A 226 -17.24 -17.87 17.84
N GLY A 227 -16.08 -18.31 17.31
CA GLY A 227 -14.92 -18.71 18.13
C GLY A 227 -14.32 -17.58 18.98
N ILE A 228 -14.63 -16.31 18.68
CA ILE A 228 -14.22 -15.14 19.46
C ILE A 228 -15.38 -14.44 20.18
N GLY A 229 -16.58 -15.06 20.21
CA GLY A 229 -17.74 -14.58 20.94
C GLY A 229 -18.47 -13.37 20.35
N MET A 230 -18.34 -13.12 19.04
CA MET A 230 -18.97 -11.98 18.36
C MET A 230 -20.33 -12.37 17.76
N ALA A 231 -21.34 -12.60 18.60
CA ALA A 231 -22.66 -13.09 18.22
C ALA A 231 -23.37 -12.22 17.15
N GLU A 232 -23.26 -10.89 17.27
CA GLU A 232 -23.83 -9.96 16.30
C GLU A 232 -23.22 -10.14 14.90
N SER A 233 -21.88 -10.28 14.81
CA SER A 233 -21.18 -10.50 13.54
C SER A 233 -21.51 -11.86 12.94
N VAL A 234 -21.73 -12.88 13.77
CA VAL A 234 -22.21 -14.20 13.33
C VAL A 234 -23.60 -14.09 12.72
N ALA A 235 -24.53 -13.41 13.42
CA ALA A 235 -25.88 -13.19 12.93
C ALA A 235 -25.88 -12.45 11.59
N GLN A 236 -24.99 -11.47 11.44
CA GLN A 236 -24.84 -10.72 10.19
C GLN A 236 -24.34 -11.60 9.04
N CYS A 237 -23.37 -12.51 9.28
CA CYS A 237 -22.92 -13.45 8.26
C CYS A 237 -24.05 -14.37 7.78
N PHE A 238 -24.90 -14.87 8.69
CA PHE A 238 -26.05 -15.69 8.33
C PHE A 238 -27.15 -14.88 7.62
N SER A 239 -27.33 -13.62 7.98
CA SER A 239 -28.22 -12.72 7.22
C SER A 239 -27.74 -12.53 5.79
N ASP A 240 -26.43 -12.30 5.60
CA ASP A 240 -25.81 -12.15 4.28
C ASP A 240 -25.91 -13.46 3.44
N LEU A 241 -25.91 -14.63 4.11
CA LEU A 241 -26.17 -15.94 3.49
C LEU A 241 -27.65 -16.16 3.12
N GLY A 242 -28.58 -15.32 3.57
CA GLY A 242 -30.02 -15.54 3.44
C GLY A 242 -30.58 -16.63 4.38
N ASP A 243 -29.80 -17.07 5.38
CA ASP A 243 -30.18 -18.11 6.34
C ASP A 243 -30.80 -17.50 7.61
N TYR A 244 -31.98 -16.90 7.46
CA TYR A 244 -32.66 -16.19 8.55
C TYR A 244 -33.06 -17.09 9.73
N LYS A 245 -33.15 -18.41 9.54
CA LYS A 245 -33.51 -19.35 10.62
C LYS A 245 -32.40 -19.45 11.67
N ARG A 246 -31.13 -19.35 11.26
CA ARG A 246 -29.99 -19.37 12.17
C ARG A 246 -29.78 -18.06 12.92
N VAL A 247 -30.24 -16.95 12.37
CA VAL A 247 -30.18 -15.63 13.01
C VAL A 247 -31.11 -15.60 14.25
N GLY A 248 -32.33 -16.15 14.14
CA GLY A 248 -33.32 -16.14 15.23
C GLY A 248 -32.97 -17.01 16.44
N CYS A 249 -32.31 -18.17 16.22
CA CYS A 249 -31.97 -19.09 17.33
C CYS A 249 -30.84 -18.57 18.24
N ARG A 250 -30.07 -17.57 17.84
CA ARG A 250 -28.94 -17.05 18.64
C ARG A 250 -29.22 -15.74 19.34
N SER A 251 -30.25 -14.99 18.95
CA SER A 251 -30.70 -13.81 19.69
C SER A 251 -31.41 -14.16 21.00
N GLU A 252 -31.80 -15.43 21.21
CA GLU A 252 -32.40 -15.91 22.46
C GLU A 252 -31.38 -16.39 23.50
N LEU A 253 -30.07 -16.40 23.17
CA LEU A 253 -28.99 -16.85 24.06
C LEU A 253 -28.07 -15.71 24.55
N ALA A 254 -28.37 -14.46 24.24
CA ALA A 254 -27.70 -13.25 24.70
C ALA A 254 -28.64 -12.43 25.58
#